data_98b7bda43d201366de970c53efed94a8
#
_entry.id   98b7bda43d201366de970c53efed94a8
#
_cell.length_a   1.000
_cell.length_b   1.000
_cell.length_c   1.000
_cell.angle_alpha   90.00
_cell.angle_beta   90.00
_cell.angle_gamma   90.00
#
_symmetry.space_group_name_H-M   'P 1'
#
loop_
_entity.id
_entity.type
_entity.pdbx_description
1 polymer ?
#
loop_
_entity_poly.entity_id
_entity_poly.type
_entity_poly.pdbx_seq_one_letter_code
_entity_poly.pdbx_strand_id
1 'polypeptide(L)'
;ENKILRNIFISIGIMAVLILLGYLFIDNVRNFEYKGVDFEIIKFCDEKPCLILYQTSLPVIYNGNKAEYNFYLRNDPRNLDVPFKGEVNLIPNMIINATNDFNCNGDGIISMVNLVKLYEIIGTKIIKNETIECDLLGNHMFLQIQEANETSIEQFGMACYTLNVNNCEILEATEKFMIETFVEVNRKL
;
A
#
# COMPACT_ATOMS: atom_id res chain seq x y z
N GLU A 1 55.98 -8.48 20.90
CA GLU A 1 55.37 -7.50 19.96
C GLU A 1 54.29 -8.15 19.09
N ASN A 2 54.56 -9.28 18.48
CA ASN A 2 53.60 -9.94 17.54
C ASN A 2 52.27 -10.36 18.21
N LYS A 3 52.23 -10.67 19.51
CA LYS A 3 51.01 -11.07 20.22
C LYS A 3 50.04 -9.90 20.40
N ILE A 4 50.57 -8.72 20.72
CA ILE A 4 49.78 -7.50 20.89
C ILE A 4 49.19 -7.10 19.57
N LEU A 5 49.96 -7.08 18.49
CA LEU A 5 49.52 -6.74 17.15
C LEU A 5 48.42 -7.70 16.66
N ARG A 6 48.60 -9.00 16.90
CA ARG A 6 47.58 -10.01 16.58
C ARG A 6 46.28 -9.77 17.32
N ASN A 7 46.32 -9.46 18.60
CA ASN A 7 45.11 -9.20 19.39
C ASN A 7 44.38 -7.92 18.93
N ILE A 8 45.13 -6.88 18.53
CA ILE A 8 44.55 -5.68 17.93
C ILE A 8 43.80 -6.02 16.62
N PHE A 9 44.41 -6.79 15.74
CA PHE A 9 43.75 -7.20 14.47
C PHE A 9 42.50 -8.07 14.72
N ILE A 10 42.55 -8.98 15.70
CA ILE A 10 41.40 -9.78 16.09
C ILE A 10 40.28 -8.88 16.63
N SER A 11 40.59 -7.91 17.50
CA SER A 11 39.60 -6.98 18.04
C SER A 11 38.94 -6.12 16.95
N ILE A 12 39.71 -5.60 16.01
CA ILE A 12 39.19 -4.84 14.86
C ILE A 12 38.29 -5.73 13.99
N GLY A 13 38.69 -6.97 13.73
CA GLY A 13 37.92 -7.93 12.97
C GLY A 13 36.56 -8.25 13.63
N ILE A 14 36.55 -8.47 14.96
CA ILE A 14 35.31 -8.71 15.70
C ILE A 14 34.40 -7.49 15.63
N MET A 15 34.95 -6.26 15.84
CA MET A 15 34.18 -5.02 15.74
C MET A 15 33.56 -4.84 14.35
N ALA A 16 34.29 -5.10 13.28
CA ALA A 16 33.79 -5.01 11.92
C ALA A 16 32.63 -6.00 11.67
N VAL A 17 32.75 -7.22 12.16
CA VAL A 17 31.68 -8.23 12.07
C VAL A 17 30.42 -7.80 12.86
N LEU A 18 30.59 -7.24 14.07
CA LEU A 18 29.45 -6.75 14.86
C LEU A 18 28.72 -5.59 14.16
N ILE A 19 29.47 -4.66 13.55
CA ILE A 19 28.89 -3.56 12.77
C ILE A 19 28.13 -4.10 11.58
N LEU A 20 28.69 -5.05 10.83
CA LEU A 20 28.04 -5.68 9.69
C LEU A 20 26.75 -6.39 10.10
N LEU A 21 26.79 -7.20 11.16
CA LEU A 21 25.61 -7.89 11.68
C LEU A 21 24.54 -6.89 12.13
N GLY A 22 24.92 -5.79 12.79
CA GLY A 22 24.00 -4.71 13.17
C GLY A 22 23.35 -4.05 11.97
N TYR A 23 24.12 -3.79 10.92
CA TYR A 23 23.59 -3.23 9.68
C TYR A 23 22.58 -4.16 9.01
N LEU A 24 22.92 -5.45 8.83
CA LEU A 24 22.02 -6.44 8.25
C LEU A 24 20.75 -6.63 9.08
N PHE A 25 20.86 -6.56 10.40
CA PHE A 25 19.69 -6.66 11.29
C PHE A 25 18.75 -5.46 11.13
N ILE A 26 19.29 -4.23 11.06
CA ILE A 26 18.49 -3.02 10.87
C ILE A 26 17.79 -3.04 9.51
N ASP A 27 18.50 -3.44 8.45
CA ASP A 27 17.94 -3.54 7.10
C ASP A 27 16.79 -4.54 7.06
N ASN A 28 16.97 -5.72 7.63
CA ASN A 28 15.95 -6.76 7.68
C ASN A 28 14.71 -6.39 8.53
N VAL A 29 14.87 -5.49 9.51
CA VAL A 29 13.74 -4.99 10.33
C VAL A 29 12.97 -3.90 9.60
N ARG A 30 13.61 -3.13 8.73
CA ARG A 30 12.98 -2.04 7.98
C ARG A 30 12.27 -2.51 6.72
N ASN A 31 12.80 -3.53 6.07
CA ASN A 31 12.27 -4.07 4.83
C ASN A 31 11.55 -5.39 5.10
N PHE A 32 10.37 -5.55 4.51
CA PHE A 32 9.61 -6.80 4.61
C PHE A 32 8.78 -7.01 3.35
N GLU A 33 8.49 -8.28 3.07
CA GLU A 33 7.57 -8.67 2.00
C GLU A 33 6.22 -9.06 2.60
N TYR A 34 5.13 -8.63 1.95
CA TYR A 34 3.78 -9.05 2.28
C TYR A 34 3.02 -9.43 1.01
N LYS A 35 2.62 -10.69 0.88
CA LYS A 35 1.93 -11.26 -0.29
C LYS A 35 2.65 -11.01 -1.64
N GLY A 36 3.97 -11.05 -1.66
CA GLY A 36 4.77 -10.79 -2.86
C GLY A 36 5.02 -9.31 -3.18
N VAL A 37 4.61 -8.40 -2.30
CA VAL A 37 4.86 -6.96 -2.42
C VAL A 37 5.90 -6.54 -1.39
N ASP A 38 6.94 -5.84 -1.84
CA ASP A 38 8.00 -5.31 -0.98
C ASP A 38 7.57 -4.01 -0.31
N PHE A 39 7.82 -3.90 0.99
CA PHE A 39 7.54 -2.72 1.80
C PHE A 39 8.76 -2.28 2.59
N GLU A 40 8.93 -0.97 2.73
CA GLU A 40 9.91 -0.33 3.61
C GLU A 40 9.20 0.48 4.69
N ILE A 41 9.64 0.34 5.95
CA ILE A 41 9.15 1.13 7.08
C ILE A 41 9.91 2.46 7.15
N ILE A 42 9.20 3.56 6.90
CA ILE A 42 9.74 4.92 6.98
C ILE A 42 9.21 5.60 8.24
N LYS A 43 10.11 6.23 9.00
CA LYS A 43 9.78 6.96 10.23
C LYS A 43 10.13 8.43 10.07
N PHE A 44 9.13 9.28 10.25
CA PHE A 44 9.29 10.73 10.35
C PHE A 44 9.14 11.15 11.81
N CYS A 45 10.21 11.62 12.42
CA CYS A 45 10.29 11.93 13.86
C CYS A 45 10.67 13.39 14.11
N ASP A 46 10.07 14.34 13.39
CA ASP A 46 10.28 15.77 13.64
C ASP A 46 9.66 16.19 14.97
N GLU A 47 8.52 15.59 15.33
CA GLU A 47 7.83 15.74 16.62
C GLU A 47 7.33 14.37 17.11
N LYS A 48 7.12 14.25 18.44
CA LYS A 48 6.52 13.02 19.01
C LYS A 48 5.00 13.15 19.11
N PRO A 49 4.23 12.13 18.72
CA PRO A 49 4.65 10.79 18.27
C PRO A 49 5.19 10.80 16.83
N CYS A 50 6.20 9.95 16.54
CA CYS A 50 6.71 9.77 15.18
C CYS A 50 5.62 9.24 14.25
N LEU A 51 5.55 9.79 13.03
CA LEU A 51 4.72 9.22 11.95
C LEU A 51 5.45 8.03 11.35
N ILE A 52 4.80 6.88 11.35
CA ILE A 52 5.30 5.65 10.69
C ILE A 52 4.50 5.45 9.41
N LEU A 53 5.20 5.23 8.31
CA LEU A 53 4.61 4.94 7.00
C LEU A 53 5.22 3.66 6.43
N TYR A 54 4.43 2.95 5.64
CA TYR A 54 4.81 1.74 4.94
C TYR A 54 4.86 2.05 3.46
N GLN A 55 6.09 2.18 2.94
CA GLN A 55 6.33 2.53 1.55
C GLN A 55 6.38 1.27 0.70
N THR A 56 5.72 1.30 -0.45
CA THR A 56 5.92 0.39 -1.57
C THR A 56 6.08 1.18 -2.87
N SER A 57 6.65 0.59 -3.90
CA SER A 57 6.86 1.27 -5.18
C SER A 57 6.32 0.46 -6.36
N LEU A 58 5.92 1.16 -7.41
CA LEU A 58 5.59 0.57 -8.71
C LEU A 58 6.50 1.15 -9.79
N PRO A 59 6.97 0.29 -10.72
CA PRO A 59 7.74 0.75 -11.86
C PRO A 59 6.85 1.59 -12.80
N VAL A 60 7.35 2.73 -13.22
CA VAL A 60 6.67 3.64 -14.14
C VAL A 60 7.62 4.07 -15.26
N ILE A 61 7.05 4.50 -16.38
CA ILE A 61 7.82 5.15 -17.45
C ILE A 61 7.52 6.65 -17.40
N TYR A 62 8.52 7.43 -17.05
CA TYR A 62 8.41 8.88 -17.03
C TYR A 62 9.38 9.49 -18.05
N ASN A 63 8.86 10.26 -19.01
CA ASN A 63 9.62 10.85 -20.12
C ASN A 63 10.51 9.84 -20.86
N GLY A 64 10.03 8.61 -21.06
CA GLY A 64 10.76 7.52 -21.73
C GLY A 64 11.82 6.82 -20.86
N ASN A 65 12.03 7.24 -19.62
CA ASN A 65 12.93 6.63 -18.66
C ASN A 65 12.18 5.76 -17.65
N LYS A 66 12.80 4.66 -17.24
CA LYS A 66 12.29 3.86 -16.11
C LYS A 66 12.48 4.63 -14.81
N ALA A 67 11.44 4.75 -14.04
CA ALA A 67 11.41 5.35 -12.72
C ALA A 67 10.53 4.50 -11.79
N GLU A 68 10.51 4.82 -10.51
CA GLU A 68 9.62 4.21 -9.53
C GLU A 68 8.71 5.28 -8.93
N TYR A 69 7.46 4.93 -8.74
CA TYR A 69 6.50 5.77 -8.02
C TYR A 69 6.23 5.17 -6.65
N ASN A 70 6.51 5.94 -5.59
CA ASN A 70 6.38 5.50 -4.21
C ASN A 70 4.97 5.80 -3.67
N PHE A 71 4.37 4.78 -3.06
CA PHE A 71 3.12 4.88 -2.32
C PHE A 71 3.42 4.73 -0.83
N TYR A 72 2.69 5.47 -0.01
CA TYR A 72 2.86 5.50 1.44
C TYR A 72 1.55 5.13 2.11
N LEU A 73 1.52 3.99 2.79
CA LEU A 73 0.40 3.54 3.60
C LEU A 73 0.61 3.94 5.05
N ARG A 74 -0.43 4.26 5.77
CA ARG A 74 -0.39 4.57 7.21
C ARG A 74 -0.54 3.33 8.07
N ASN A 75 -1.28 2.34 7.59
CA ASN A 75 -1.51 1.09 8.28
C ASN A 75 -0.48 0.04 7.87
N ASP A 76 -0.01 -0.75 8.85
CA ASP A 76 0.88 -1.87 8.59
C ASP A 76 0.14 -2.95 7.77
N PRO A 77 0.59 -3.26 6.54
CA PRO A 77 -0.04 -4.28 5.71
C PRO A 77 -0.21 -5.64 6.39
N ARG A 78 0.70 -5.98 7.31
CA ARG A 78 0.71 -7.27 8.03
C ARG A 78 -0.36 -7.34 9.12
N ASN A 79 -0.78 -6.18 9.64
CA ASN A 79 -1.72 -6.04 10.75
C ASN A 79 -3.07 -5.46 10.33
N LEU A 80 -3.24 -5.14 9.04
CA LEU A 80 -4.47 -4.55 8.52
C LEU A 80 -5.54 -5.63 8.34
N ASP A 81 -6.33 -5.83 9.38
CA ASP A 81 -7.36 -6.87 9.46
C ASP A 81 -8.71 -6.38 8.92
N VAL A 82 -8.74 -6.02 7.64
CA VAL A 82 -9.97 -5.72 6.90
C VAL A 82 -10.32 -6.92 6.04
N PRO A 83 -11.48 -7.58 6.25
CA PRO A 83 -11.93 -8.69 5.43
C PRO A 83 -12.07 -8.27 3.97
N PHE A 84 -11.48 -9.04 3.07
CA PHE A 84 -11.63 -8.88 1.63
C PHE A 84 -12.17 -10.18 1.02
N LYS A 85 -13.40 -10.13 0.49
CA LYS A 85 -14.05 -11.25 -0.17
C LYS A 85 -14.07 -11.02 -1.67
N GLY A 86 -13.28 -11.78 -2.40
CA GLY A 86 -13.13 -11.69 -3.85
C GLY A 86 -11.68 -11.53 -4.30
N GLU A 87 -11.49 -11.11 -5.53
CA GLU A 87 -10.19 -10.86 -6.16
C GLU A 87 -10.24 -9.54 -6.92
N VAL A 88 -9.10 -8.81 -6.97
CA VAL A 88 -9.03 -7.56 -7.73
C VAL A 88 -8.87 -7.88 -9.22
N ASN A 89 -9.81 -7.45 -10.04
CA ASN A 89 -9.75 -7.54 -11.49
C ASN A 89 -9.42 -6.18 -12.09
N LEU A 90 -8.21 -6.02 -12.63
CA LEU A 90 -7.76 -4.76 -13.21
C LEU A 90 -8.36 -4.57 -14.61
N ILE A 91 -9.16 -3.53 -14.75
CA ILE A 91 -9.83 -3.12 -15.99
C ILE A 91 -9.38 -1.70 -16.35
N PRO A 92 -9.26 -1.34 -17.65
CA PRO A 92 -8.71 -0.04 -18.07
C PRO A 92 -9.51 1.19 -17.63
N ASN A 93 -10.77 1.03 -17.26
CA ASN A 93 -11.63 2.12 -16.78
C ASN A 93 -12.16 1.80 -15.39
N MET A 94 -12.24 2.81 -14.51
CA MET A 94 -12.77 2.66 -13.16
C MET A 94 -13.71 3.81 -12.82
N ILE A 95 -14.80 3.49 -12.16
CA ILE A 95 -15.75 4.43 -11.58
C ILE A 95 -15.70 4.26 -10.08
N ILE A 96 -15.60 5.37 -9.37
CA ILE A 96 -15.65 5.41 -7.91
C ILE A 96 -16.88 6.22 -7.52
N ASN A 97 -17.76 5.62 -6.75
CA ASN A 97 -18.96 6.25 -6.22
C ASN A 97 -18.97 6.15 -4.67
N ALA A 98 -19.26 7.23 -4.00
CA ALA A 98 -19.39 7.28 -2.54
C ALA A 98 -20.80 7.76 -2.17
N THR A 99 -21.47 7.03 -1.32
CA THR A 99 -22.84 7.39 -0.90
C THR A 99 -22.89 8.53 0.11
N ASN A 100 -21.79 8.71 0.84
CA ASN A 100 -21.70 9.68 1.94
C ASN A 100 -20.42 10.50 1.82
N ASP A 101 -20.33 11.60 2.58
CA ASP A 101 -19.08 12.34 2.75
C ASP A 101 -18.21 11.68 3.83
N PHE A 102 -17.19 10.97 3.38
CA PHE A 102 -16.21 10.30 4.24
C PHE A 102 -15.00 11.19 4.55
N ASN A 103 -15.20 12.45 4.93
CA ASN A 103 -14.06 13.33 5.24
C ASN A 103 -13.18 12.78 6.39
N CYS A 104 -13.81 12.27 7.46
CA CYS A 104 -13.11 11.55 8.55
C CYS A 104 -11.83 12.25 9.02
N ASN A 105 -11.89 13.55 9.33
CA ASN A 105 -10.75 14.38 9.74
C ASN A 105 -9.60 14.42 8.73
N GLY A 106 -9.90 14.25 7.45
CA GLY A 106 -8.93 14.26 6.35
C GLY A 106 -8.50 12.89 5.87
N ASP A 107 -8.77 11.81 6.58
CA ASP A 107 -8.40 10.46 6.16
C ASP A 107 -9.09 10.04 4.87
N GLY A 108 -10.34 10.47 4.67
CA GLY A 108 -11.05 10.23 3.41
C GLY A 108 -10.41 10.91 2.21
N ILE A 109 -9.88 12.12 2.38
CA ILE A 109 -9.17 12.82 1.31
C ILE A 109 -7.88 12.08 0.95
N ILE A 110 -7.10 11.68 1.95
CA ILE A 110 -5.85 10.92 1.77
C ILE A 110 -6.15 9.59 1.07
N SER A 111 -7.16 8.87 1.52
CA SER A 111 -7.63 7.62 0.96
C SER A 111 -7.95 7.73 -0.51
N MET A 112 -8.78 8.70 -0.87
CA MET A 112 -9.22 8.90 -2.26
C MET A 112 -8.08 9.36 -3.17
N VAL A 113 -7.21 10.25 -2.71
CA VAL A 113 -6.06 10.72 -3.48
C VAL A 113 -5.09 9.56 -3.76
N ASN A 114 -4.76 8.76 -2.76
CA ASN A 114 -3.87 7.62 -2.92
C ASN A 114 -4.46 6.54 -3.83
N LEU A 115 -5.75 6.22 -3.65
CA LEU A 115 -6.45 5.24 -4.47
C LEU A 115 -6.52 5.66 -5.94
N VAL A 116 -6.98 6.88 -6.21
CA VAL A 116 -7.03 7.43 -7.58
C VAL A 116 -5.64 7.43 -8.21
N LYS A 117 -4.62 7.86 -7.45
CA LYS A 117 -3.24 7.89 -7.94
C LYS A 117 -2.69 6.51 -8.27
N LEU A 118 -2.99 5.50 -7.46
CA LEU A 118 -2.60 4.12 -7.75
C LEU A 118 -3.18 3.66 -9.09
N TYR A 119 -4.49 3.86 -9.29
CA TYR A 119 -5.13 3.42 -10.52
C TYR A 119 -4.65 4.19 -11.75
N GLU A 120 -4.38 5.50 -11.64
CA GLU A 120 -3.74 6.28 -12.71
C GLU A 120 -2.35 5.72 -13.08
N ILE A 121 -1.53 5.39 -12.08
CA ILE A 121 -0.17 4.86 -12.28
C ILE A 121 -0.18 3.50 -12.98
N ILE A 122 -1.12 2.63 -12.66
CA ILE A 122 -1.25 1.33 -13.32
C ILE A 122 -1.98 1.41 -14.68
N GLY A 123 -2.31 2.63 -15.14
CA GLY A 123 -2.90 2.86 -16.46
C GLY A 123 -4.42 2.75 -16.51
N THR A 124 -5.10 2.71 -15.37
CA THR A 124 -6.57 2.72 -15.30
C THR A 124 -7.08 4.15 -15.34
N LYS A 125 -8.00 4.45 -16.25
CA LYS A 125 -8.64 5.75 -16.37
C LYS A 125 -9.80 5.88 -15.38
N ILE A 126 -9.75 6.88 -14.50
CA ILE A 126 -10.85 7.19 -13.59
C ILE A 126 -11.92 8.00 -14.35
N ILE A 127 -13.14 7.48 -14.39
CA ILE A 127 -14.31 8.11 -15.01
C ILE A 127 -15.17 8.71 -13.90
N LYS A 128 -15.37 10.03 -13.96
CA LYS A 128 -16.26 10.74 -13.04
C LYS A 128 -17.68 10.71 -13.63
N ASN A 129 -18.49 9.76 -13.22
CA ASN A 129 -19.89 9.70 -13.62
C ASN A 129 -20.71 8.99 -12.53
N GLU A 130 -21.48 9.74 -11.79
CA GLU A 130 -22.29 9.25 -10.65
C GLU A 130 -23.51 8.42 -11.08
N THR A 131 -23.87 8.43 -12.35
CA THR A 131 -25.04 7.68 -12.85
C THR A 131 -24.72 6.28 -13.37
N ILE A 132 -23.43 5.95 -13.47
CA ILE A 132 -22.99 4.63 -13.91
C ILE A 132 -22.98 3.68 -12.73
N GLU A 133 -23.65 2.56 -12.89
CA GLU A 133 -23.71 1.46 -11.93
C GLU A 133 -22.72 0.35 -12.30
N CYS A 134 -22.66 -0.69 -11.47
CA CYS A 134 -21.88 -1.89 -11.74
C CYS A 134 -22.26 -2.53 -13.07
N ASP A 135 -21.29 -2.76 -13.92
CA ASP A 135 -21.44 -3.62 -15.09
C ASP A 135 -21.03 -5.05 -14.75
N LEU A 136 -22.01 -5.93 -14.67
CA LEU A 136 -21.77 -7.34 -14.36
C LEU A 136 -20.94 -8.08 -15.43
N LEU A 137 -20.83 -7.52 -16.64
CA LEU A 137 -19.98 -8.05 -17.72
C LEU A 137 -18.51 -7.62 -17.56
N GLY A 138 -18.21 -6.67 -16.66
CA GLY A 138 -16.87 -6.25 -16.33
C GLY A 138 -16.20 -5.36 -17.37
N ASN A 139 -16.95 -4.52 -18.11
CA ASN A 139 -16.35 -3.58 -19.06
C ASN A 139 -15.62 -2.42 -18.35
N HIS A 140 -15.95 -2.17 -17.09
CA HIS A 140 -15.25 -1.21 -16.20
C HIS A 140 -15.22 -1.73 -14.76
N MET A 141 -14.27 -1.26 -14.00
CA MET A 141 -14.28 -1.43 -12.55
C MET A 141 -15.29 -0.48 -11.93
N PHE A 142 -16.00 -0.95 -10.92
CA PHE A 142 -16.91 -0.13 -10.15
C PHE A 142 -16.60 -0.30 -8.66
N LEU A 143 -16.33 0.80 -7.98
CA LEU A 143 -16.04 0.85 -6.57
C LEU A 143 -17.09 1.69 -5.86
N GLN A 144 -17.94 1.04 -5.09
CA GLN A 144 -18.93 1.68 -4.22
C GLN A 144 -18.36 1.82 -2.82
N ILE A 145 -18.33 3.04 -2.29
CA ILE A 145 -17.95 3.30 -0.89
C ILE A 145 -19.22 3.66 -0.12
N GLN A 146 -19.50 2.96 0.96
CA GLN A 146 -20.70 3.16 1.74
C GLN A 146 -20.48 2.94 3.25
N GLU A 147 -21.31 3.56 4.08
CA GLU A 147 -21.35 3.28 5.51
C GLU A 147 -21.92 1.89 5.79
N ALA A 148 -21.34 1.20 6.76
CA ALA A 148 -21.77 -0.12 7.20
C ALA A 148 -21.49 -0.33 8.69
N ASN A 149 -21.99 -1.44 9.25
CA ASN A 149 -21.75 -1.80 10.64
C ASN A 149 -20.37 -2.40 10.90
N GLU A 150 -19.69 -2.87 9.83
CA GLU A 150 -18.36 -3.46 9.89
C GLU A 150 -17.56 -3.01 8.65
N THR A 151 -16.28 -2.73 8.84
CA THR A 151 -15.38 -2.40 7.72
C THR A 151 -14.99 -3.68 7.00
N SER A 152 -15.31 -3.73 5.69
CA SER A 152 -15.05 -4.89 4.84
C SER A 152 -15.04 -4.51 3.37
N ILE A 153 -14.48 -5.39 2.55
CA ILE A 153 -14.51 -5.25 1.10
C ILE A 153 -15.15 -6.49 0.50
N GLU A 154 -16.13 -6.31 -0.36
CA GLU A 154 -16.85 -7.39 -1.00
C GLU A 154 -16.91 -7.18 -2.52
N GLN A 155 -16.58 -8.22 -3.25
CA GLN A 155 -16.80 -8.27 -4.69
C GLN A 155 -18.21 -8.81 -4.96
N PHE A 156 -19.02 -8.09 -5.74
CA PHE A 156 -20.38 -8.47 -6.07
C PHE A 156 -20.66 -8.61 -7.58
N GLY A 157 -19.63 -8.39 -8.39
CA GLY A 157 -19.63 -8.57 -9.85
C GLY A 157 -18.21 -8.85 -10.33
N MET A 158 -18.03 -9.04 -11.63
CA MET A 158 -16.73 -9.40 -12.20
C MET A 158 -15.61 -8.40 -11.78
N ALA A 159 -15.92 -7.10 -11.83
CA ALA A 159 -15.00 -6.04 -11.42
C ALA A 159 -15.72 -4.97 -10.56
N CYS A 160 -16.73 -5.39 -9.81
CA CYS A 160 -17.52 -4.51 -8.96
C CYS A 160 -17.26 -4.81 -7.49
N TYR A 161 -16.97 -3.78 -6.72
CA TYR A 161 -16.58 -3.88 -5.32
C TYR A 161 -17.35 -2.90 -4.46
N THR A 162 -17.70 -3.33 -3.25
CA THR A 162 -18.21 -2.47 -2.20
C THR A 162 -17.15 -2.36 -1.10
N LEU A 163 -16.74 -1.14 -0.80
CA LEU A 163 -15.99 -0.80 0.41
C LEU A 163 -17.02 -0.39 1.48
N ASN A 164 -17.27 -1.27 2.41
CA ASN A 164 -18.05 -1.01 3.61
C ASN A 164 -17.15 -0.32 4.63
N VAL A 165 -17.57 0.81 5.16
CA VAL A 165 -16.81 1.63 6.11
C VAL A 165 -17.58 1.80 7.38
N ASN A 166 -17.02 1.37 8.49
CA ASN A 166 -17.54 1.58 9.84
C ASN A 166 -16.70 2.64 10.55
N ASN A 167 -17.31 3.48 11.36
CA ASN A 167 -16.63 4.42 12.27
C ASN A 167 -15.45 5.20 11.65
N CYS A 168 -15.60 5.66 10.41
CA CYS A 168 -14.52 6.39 9.70
C CYS A 168 -13.26 5.57 9.39
N GLU A 169 -13.32 4.26 9.32
CA GLU A 169 -12.20 3.38 8.91
C GLU A 169 -12.01 3.38 7.37
N ILE A 170 -12.25 4.53 6.74
CA ILE A 170 -12.10 4.69 5.27
C ILE A 170 -10.66 4.48 4.82
N LEU A 171 -9.68 4.88 5.64
CA LEU A 171 -8.27 4.71 5.34
C LEU A 171 -7.87 3.24 5.35
N GLU A 172 -8.32 2.50 6.36
CA GLU A 172 -8.11 1.05 6.50
C GLU A 172 -8.71 0.28 5.31
N ALA A 173 -9.96 0.59 4.96
CA ALA A 173 -10.64 -0.05 3.82
C ALA A 173 -9.94 0.22 2.49
N THR A 174 -9.58 1.47 2.23
CA THR A 174 -8.92 1.86 0.97
C THR A 174 -7.51 1.32 0.89
N GLU A 175 -6.71 1.39 1.96
CA GLU A 175 -5.36 0.82 1.98
C GLU A 175 -5.38 -0.70 1.81
N LYS A 176 -6.38 -1.38 2.40
CA LYS A 176 -6.56 -2.82 2.14
C LYS A 176 -6.82 -3.09 0.66
N PHE A 177 -7.70 -2.33 0.01
CA PHE A 177 -7.99 -2.48 -1.41
C PHE A 177 -6.76 -2.17 -2.28
N MET A 178 -5.98 -1.15 -1.91
CA MET A 178 -4.70 -0.83 -2.56
C MET A 178 -3.68 -1.96 -2.44
N ILE A 179 -3.55 -2.58 -1.26
CA ILE A 179 -2.64 -3.71 -1.04
C ILE A 179 -3.01 -4.88 -1.94
N GLU A 180 -4.28 -5.27 -2.00
CA GLU A 180 -4.72 -6.34 -2.90
C GLU A 180 -4.53 -5.95 -4.39
N THR A 181 -4.62 -4.66 -4.71
CA THR A 181 -4.28 -4.14 -6.05
C THR A 181 -2.77 -4.28 -6.35
N PHE A 182 -1.89 -3.93 -5.41
CA PHE A 182 -0.43 -4.13 -5.57
C PHE A 182 -0.08 -5.61 -5.77
N VAL A 183 -0.71 -6.50 -5.02
CA VAL A 183 -0.54 -7.95 -5.17
C VAL A 183 -0.91 -8.40 -6.58
N GLU A 184 -2.05 -7.92 -7.09
CA GLU A 184 -2.51 -8.29 -8.43
C GLU A 184 -1.62 -7.70 -9.54
N VAL A 185 -1.13 -6.47 -9.37
CA VAL A 185 -0.17 -5.85 -10.30
C VAL A 185 1.13 -6.64 -10.34
N ASN A 186 1.70 -6.98 -9.17
CA ASN A 186 2.94 -7.76 -9.09
C ASN A 186 2.81 -9.16 -9.71
N ARG A 187 1.62 -9.77 -9.63
CA ARG A 187 1.36 -11.07 -10.26
C ARG A 187 1.40 -11.01 -11.79
N LYS A 188 1.16 -9.81 -12.37
CA LYS A 188 1.09 -9.59 -13.83
C LYS A 188 2.38 -9.04 -14.44
N LEU A 189 3.31 -8.53 -13.61
CA LEU A 189 4.64 -8.06 -14.03
C LEU A 189 5.60 -9.23 -14.24
#